data_f8e2f946fd0bc1eda53e92c82e758fcf
#
_entry.id   f8e2f946fd0bc1eda53e92c82e758fcf
#
_cell.length_a   1.000
_cell.length_b   1.000
_cell.length_c   1.000
_cell.angle_alpha   90.00
_cell.angle_beta   90.00
_cell.angle_gamma   90.00
#
_symmetry.space_group_name_H-M   'P 1'
#
loop_
_entity.id
_entity.type
_entity.pdbx_description
1 polymer ?
#
loop_
_entity_poly.entity_id
_entity_poly.type
_entity_poly.pdbx_seq_one_letter_code
_entity_poly.pdbx_strand_id
1 'polypeptide(L)'
;MLLRLAVRARTVGIRQFDGDDYISIVVLLCYIGDAVTVDLTYHLGSNVDFTKAQFEAMSPSELNEVVTGSRLQLLAWYSYTALIWTLKACMLFFFGRLTSGLRMQTYVRYMSAVIVLSYIAVFITISTGCFPIQKNWQVVPDPGRKCTVSH
;
A
#
# COMPACT_ATOMS: atom_id res chain seq x y z
N MET A 1 12.92 -2.30 13.74
CA MET A 1 12.09 -1.11 13.99
C MET A 1 11.52 -1.05 15.39
N LEU A 2 10.77 -2.04 15.84
CA LEU A 2 10.14 -2.07 17.18
C LEU A 2 11.14 -1.89 18.33
N LEU A 3 12.27 -2.61 18.27
CA LEU A 3 13.32 -2.51 19.30
C LEU A 3 13.89 -1.09 19.41
N ARG A 4 14.13 -0.43 18.28
CA ARG A 4 14.63 0.95 18.23
C ARG A 4 13.62 1.93 18.84
N LEU A 5 12.33 1.80 18.48
CA LEU A 5 11.26 2.63 19.06
C LEU A 5 11.12 2.41 20.56
N ALA A 6 11.19 1.16 21.03
CA ALA A 6 11.09 0.81 22.44
C ALA A 6 12.27 1.38 23.26
N VAL A 7 13.51 1.25 22.75
CA VAL A 7 14.70 1.79 23.39
C VAL A 7 14.60 3.32 23.44
N ARG A 8 14.22 3.97 22.36
CA ARG A 8 14.15 5.44 22.28
C ARG A 8 13.04 6.01 23.15
N ALA A 9 11.88 5.35 23.19
CA ALA A 9 10.79 5.73 24.11
C ALA A 9 11.20 5.65 25.58
N ARG A 10 12.07 4.67 25.95
CA ARG A 10 12.57 4.51 27.32
C ARG A 10 13.71 5.47 27.67
N THR A 11 14.58 5.81 26.71
CA THR A 11 15.80 6.59 26.98
C THR A 11 15.60 8.09 26.82
N VAL A 12 14.81 8.52 25.85
CA VAL A 12 14.69 9.95 25.46
C VAL A 12 13.31 10.52 25.78
N GLY A 13 12.31 9.64 25.95
CA GLY A 13 10.91 10.01 26.17
C GLY A 13 10.20 10.44 24.90
N ILE A 14 8.87 10.30 24.87
CA ILE A 14 8.00 10.54 23.70
C ILE A 14 8.05 12.02 23.22
N ARG A 15 8.40 12.95 24.10
CA ARG A 15 8.45 14.40 23.78
C ARG A 15 9.64 14.84 22.92
N GLN A 16 10.64 14.00 22.77
CA GLN A 16 11.85 14.31 21.98
C GLN A 16 12.00 13.36 20.79
N PHE A 17 10.88 12.93 20.21
CA PHE A 17 10.89 12.15 18.98
C PHE A 17 11.29 13.03 17.80
N ASP A 18 12.30 12.57 17.05
CA ASP A 18 12.71 13.16 15.78
C ASP A 18 11.74 12.72 14.67
N GLY A 19 11.77 13.44 13.54
CA GLY A 19 10.94 13.12 12.37
C GLY A 19 11.06 11.67 11.88
N ASP A 20 12.22 11.06 12.07
CA ASP A 20 12.53 9.66 11.77
C ASP A 20 11.71 8.65 12.61
N ASP A 21 11.40 9.00 13.85
CA ASP A 21 10.60 8.15 14.74
C ASP A 21 9.12 8.18 14.32
N TYR A 22 8.59 9.35 13.92
CA TYR A 22 7.23 9.47 13.39
C TYR A 22 7.06 8.69 12.09
N ILE A 23 8.03 8.80 11.17
CA ILE A 23 8.01 8.02 9.92
C ILE A 23 8.04 6.51 10.23
N SER A 24 8.82 6.08 11.21
CA SER A 24 8.89 4.67 11.64
C SER A 24 7.55 4.17 12.20
N ILE A 25 6.81 5.01 12.92
CA ILE A 25 5.47 4.68 13.41
C ILE A 25 4.50 4.55 12.23
N VAL A 26 4.54 5.48 11.28
CA VAL A 26 3.68 5.42 10.08
C VAL A 26 3.96 4.15 9.29
N VAL A 27 5.21 3.79 9.06
CA VAL A 27 5.60 2.52 8.41
C VAL A 27 5.02 1.32 9.14
N LEU A 28 5.10 1.29 10.47
CA LEU A 28 4.56 0.18 11.26
C LEU A 28 3.03 0.07 11.13
N LEU A 29 2.32 1.21 11.17
CA LEU A 29 0.87 1.25 11.00
C LEU A 29 0.46 0.79 9.59
N CYS A 30 1.16 1.26 8.56
CA CYS A 30 0.94 0.82 7.18
C CYS A 30 1.17 -0.69 7.03
N TYR A 31 2.25 -1.22 7.65
CA TYR A 31 2.56 -2.65 7.60
C TYR A 31 1.47 -3.50 8.27
N ILE A 32 0.99 -3.10 9.45
CA ILE A 32 -0.09 -3.81 10.14
C ILE A 32 -1.38 -3.75 9.31
N GLY A 33 -1.71 -2.57 8.77
CA GLY A 33 -2.88 -2.40 7.92
C GLY A 33 -2.83 -3.27 6.65
N ASP A 34 -1.66 -3.33 6.00
CA ASP A 34 -1.44 -4.17 4.83
C ASP A 34 -1.58 -5.67 5.18
N ALA A 35 -0.96 -6.12 6.26
CA ALA A 35 -1.05 -7.50 6.71
C ALA A 35 -2.50 -7.92 6.99
N VAL A 36 -3.30 -7.07 7.66
CA VAL A 36 -4.71 -7.34 7.94
C VAL A 36 -5.54 -7.36 6.66
N THR A 37 -5.33 -6.43 5.74
CA THR A 37 -6.08 -6.40 4.48
C THR A 37 -5.77 -7.59 3.59
N VAL A 38 -4.52 -8.04 3.53
CA VAL A 38 -4.11 -9.24 2.80
C VAL A 38 -4.74 -10.50 3.40
N ASP A 39 -4.71 -10.65 4.73
CA ASP A 39 -5.32 -11.79 5.43
C ASP A 39 -6.83 -11.86 5.18
N LEU A 40 -7.53 -10.73 5.31
CA LEU A 40 -8.96 -10.66 5.03
C LEU A 40 -9.30 -10.96 3.57
N THR A 41 -8.48 -10.49 2.63
CA THR A 41 -8.65 -10.78 1.20
C THR A 41 -8.47 -12.27 0.92
N TYR A 42 -7.49 -12.91 1.57
CA TYR A 42 -7.26 -14.34 1.45
C TYR A 42 -8.45 -15.18 1.92
N HIS A 43 -9.10 -14.77 3.01
CA HIS A 43 -10.26 -15.49 3.56
C HIS A 43 -11.55 -15.25 2.78
N LEU A 44 -11.77 -14.05 2.25
CA LEU A 44 -12.99 -13.69 1.52
C LEU A 44 -12.92 -14.06 0.04
N GLY A 45 -11.71 -14.29 -0.50
CA GLY A 45 -11.48 -14.44 -1.92
C GLY A 45 -11.62 -13.11 -2.69
N SER A 46 -11.19 -13.08 -3.93
CA SER A 46 -11.24 -11.91 -4.78
C SER A 46 -11.68 -12.26 -6.20
N ASN A 47 -12.03 -11.26 -7.00
CA ASN A 47 -12.43 -11.44 -8.38
C ASN A 47 -11.32 -12.02 -9.30
N VAL A 48 -10.09 -12.12 -8.79
CA VAL A 48 -8.94 -12.71 -9.50
C VAL A 48 -8.84 -14.22 -9.24
N ASP A 49 -9.40 -14.71 -8.14
CA ASP A 49 -9.26 -16.10 -7.69
C ASP A 49 -10.23 -17.07 -8.35
N PHE A 50 -11.31 -16.57 -8.94
CA PHE A 50 -12.41 -17.37 -9.48
C PHE A 50 -12.58 -17.18 -10.98
N THR A 51 -13.01 -18.26 -11.66
CA THR A 51 -13.34 -18.24 -13.08
C THR A 51 -14.81 -17.83 -13.30
N LYS A 52 -15.13 -17.38 -14.53
CA LYS A 52 -16.52 -16.98 -14.90
C LYS A 52 -17.55 -18.07 -14.60
N ALA A 53 -17.23 -19.32 -14.90
CA ALA A 53 -18.12 -20.45 -14.66
C ALA A 53 -18.39 -20.67 -13.15
N GLN A 54 -17.41 -20.37 -12.30
CA GLN A 54 -17.58 -20.44 -10.84
C GLN A 54 -18.47 -19.32 -10.32
N PHE A 55 -18.35 -18.09 -10.86
CA PHE A 55 -19.22 -16.98 -10.48
C PHE A 55 -20.71 -17.22 -10.82
N GLU A 56 -20.99 -17.88 -11.96
CA GLU A 56 -22.37 -18.24 -12.37
C GLU A 56 -22.98 -19.31 -11.46
N ALA A 57 -22.15 -20.12 -10.81
CA ALA A 57 -22.58 -21.18 -9.89
C ALA A 57 -22.68 -20.72 -8.42
N MET A 58 -22.18 -19.53 -8.08
CA MET A 58 -22.16 -19.00 -6.71
C MET A 58 -23.52 -18.49 -6.26
N SER A 59 -23.78 -18.61 -4.97
CA SER A 59 -24.95 -18.00 -4.36
C SER A 59 -24.78 -16.47 -4.22
N PRO A 60 -25.90 -15.70 -4.11
CA PRO A 60 -25.83 -14.25 -3.95
C PRO A 60 -25.02 -13.78 -2.71
N SER A 61 -24.98 -14.58 -1.65
CA SER A 61 -24.20 -14.32 -0.45
C SER A 61 -22.70 -14.44 -0.73
N GLU A 62 -22.26 -15.50 -1.40
CA GLU A 62 -20.86 -15.74 -1.78
C GLU A 62 -20.36 -14.66 -2.75
N LEU A 63 -21.18 -14.25 -3.72
CA LEU A 63 -20.85 -13.15 -4.62
C LEU A 63 -20.58 -11.84 -3.87
N ASN A 64 -21.34 -11.55 -2.82
CA ASN A 64 -21.14 -10.34 -2.01
C ASN A 64 -19.85 -10.41 -1.19
N GLU A 65 -19.46 -11.58 -0.71
CA GLU A 65 -18.17 -11.80 -0.05
C GLU A 65 -17.01 -11.55 -1.00
N VAL A 66 -17.06 -12.10 -2.21
CA VAL A 66 -16.03 -11.89 -3.24
C VAL A 66 -15.94 -10.42 -3.67
N VAL A 67 -17.05 -9.70 -3.79
CA VAL A 67 -17.05 -8.26 -4.07
C VAL A 67 -16.35 -7.50 -2.93
N THR A 68 -16.61 -7.88 -1.68
CA THR A 68 -15.96 -7.27 -0.51
C THR A 68 -14.46 -7.58 -0.49
N GLY A 69 -14.08 -8.83 -0.75
CA GLY A 69 -12.69 -9.24 -0.87
C GLY A 69 -11.96 -8.50 -1.99
N SER A 70 -12.61 -8.29 -3.14
CA SER A 70 -12.04 -7.51 -4.25
C SER A 70 -11.81 -6.04 -3.90
N ARG A 71 -12.68 -5.44 -3.09
CA ARG A 71 -12.45 -4.07 -2.56
C ARG A 71 -11.28 -4.03 -1.58
N LEU A 72 -11.17 -5.04 -0.72
CA LEU A 72 -10.04 -5.16 0.21
C LEU A 72 -8.73 -5.39 -0.54
N GLN A 73 -8.73 -6.16 -1.62
CA GLN A 73 -7.57 -6.36 -2.47
C GLN A 73 -7.09 -5.05 -3.11
N LEU A 74 -8.01 -4.21 -3.60
CA LEU A 74 -7.64 -2.90 -4.11
C LEU A 74 -7.05 -2.02 -3.01
N LEU A 75 -7.63 -2.05 -1.81
CA LEU A 75 -7.10 -1.35 -0.64
C LEU A 75 -5.70 -1.86 -0.28
N ALA A 76 -5.47 -3.19 -0.31
CA ALA A 76 -4.16 -3.79 -0.09
C ALA A 76 -3.11 -3.30 -1.11
N TRP A 77 -3.47 -3.13 -2.37
CA TRP A 77 -2.56 -2.56 -3.37
C TRP A 77 -2.16 -1.11 -3.06
N TYR A 78 -3.09 -0.28 -2.60
CA TYR A 78 -2.78 1.08 -2.19
C TYR A 78 -1.92 1.12 -0.91
N SER A 79 -2.25 0.29 0.09
CA SER A 79 -1.49 0.23 1.35
C SER A 79 -0.07 -0.31 1.13
N TYR A 80 0.08 -1.36 0.32
CA TYR A 80 1.39 -1.90 -0.06
C TYR A 80 2.24 -0.88 -0.81
N THR A 81 1.64 -0.16 -1.76
CA THR A 81 2.32 0.91 -2.48
C THR A 81 2.78 2.00 -1.50
N ALA A 82 1.88 2.47 -0.63
CA ALA A 82 2.20 3.47 0.38
C ALA A 82 3.33 3.00 1.31
N LEU A 83 3.31 1.73 1.74
CA LEU A 83 4.34 1.13 2.58
C LEU A 83 5.72 1.19 1.91
N ILE A 84 5.83 0.75 0.66
CA ILE A 84 7.11 0.75 -0.06
C ILE A 84 7.66 2.18 -0.22
N TRP A 85 6.83 3.14 -0.62
CA TRP A 85 7.28 4.53 -0.80
C TRP A 85 7.62 5.21 0.51
N THR A 86 6.90 4.89 1.60
CA THR A 86 7.23 5.38 2.95
C THR A 86 8.56 4.82 3.42
N LEU A 87 8.87 3.54 3.15
CA LEU A 87 10.18 2.95 3.43
C LEU A 87 11.29 3.64 2.65
N LYS A 88 11.10 3.92 1.35
CA LYS A 88 12.07 4.67 0.54
C LYS A 88 12.30 6.08 1.10
N ALA A 89 11.23 6.76 1.50
CA ALA A 89 11.32 8.08 2.12
C ALA A 89 12.07 8.03 3.46
N CYS A 90 11.83 7.01 4.28
CA CYS A 90 12.55 6.80 5.55
C CYS A 90 14.06 6.63 5.33
N MET A 91 14.46 5.81 4.35
CA MET A 91 15.86 5.64 3.98
C MET A 91 16.48 6.94 3.48
N LEU A 92 15.78 7.68 2.64
CA LEU A 92 16.26 8.96 2.13
C LEU A 92 16.43 10.00 3.24
N PHE A 93 15.49 10.06 4.18
CA PHE A 93 15.58 10.93 5.34
C PHE A 93 16.80 10.60 6.22
N PHE A 94 17.05 9.31 6.43
CA PHE A 94 18.24 8.84 7.14
C PHE A 94 19.54 9.26 6.42
N PHE A 95 19.63 9.06 5.11
CA PHE A 95 20.78 9.52 4.32
C PHE A 95 20.94 11.04 4.36
N GLY A 96 19.83 11.78 4.26
CA GLY A 96 19.85 13.24 4.37
C GLY A 96 20.43 13.74 5.68
N ARG A 97 20.15 13.04 6.78
CA ARG A 97 20.70 13.35 8.11
C ARG A 97 22.19 13.03 8.20
N LEU A 98 22.66 11.91 7.65
CA LEU A 98 24.08 11.53 7.63
C LEU A 98 24.92 12.47 6.75
N THR A 99 24.35 12.99 5.68
CA THR A 99 25.03 13.86 4.71
C THR A 99 24.81 15.34 4.98
N SER A 100 24.20 15.69 6.12
CA SER A 100 24.01 17.08 6.53
C SER A 100 25.37 17.79 6.62
N GLY A 101 25.52 18.89 5.87
CA GLY A 101 26.78 19.65 5.76
C GLY A 101 27.66 19.31 4.56
N LEU A 102 27.33 18.31 3.77
CA LEU A 102 28.04 17.96 2.53
C LEU A 102 27.28 18.44 1.28
N ARG A 103 27.98 18.57 0.15
CA ARG A 103 27.37 18.87 -1.17
C ARG A 103 26.31 17.85 -1.61
N MET A 104 26.25 16.69 -0.97
CA MET A 104 25.28 15.62 -1.20
C MET A 104 23.83 16.01 -0.85
N GLN A 105 23.62 17.08 -0.09
CA GLN A 105 22.27 17.52 0.31
C GLN A 105 21.38 17.89 -0.90
N THR A 106 22.00 18.39 -1.96
CA THR A 106 21.29 18.68 -3.22
C THR A 106 20.77 17.39 -3.89
N TYR A 107 21.56 16.32 -3.90
CA TYR A 107 21.13 15.01 -4.43
C TYR A 107 19.98 14.42 -3.63
N VAL A 108 20.00 14.53 -2.31
CA VAL A 108 18.90 14.07 -1.44
C VAL A 108 17.60 14.79 -1.80
N ARG A 109 17.65 16.10 -2.07
CA ARG A 109 16.48 16.88 -2.49
C ARG A 109 15.93 16.43 -3.85
N TYR A 110 16.79 16.19 -4.84
CA TYR A 110 16.36 15.65 -6.13
C TYR A 110 15.76 14.25 -5.99
N MET A 111 16.37 13.37 -5.22
CA MET A 111 15.87 12.03 -4.97
C MET A 111 14.52 12.05 -4.24
N SER A 112 14.30 13.01 -3.32
CA SER A 112 12.98 13.14 -2.68
C SER A 112 11.90 13.52 -3.67
N ALA A 113 12.18 14.43 -4.61
CA ALA A 113 11.25 14.79 -5.67
C ALA A 113 10.93 13.58 -6.57
N VAL A 114 11.95 12.80 -6.96
CA VAL A 114 11.76 11.58 -7.78
C VAL A 114 10.88 10.55 -7.04
N ILE A 115 11.08 10.35 -5.74
CA ILE A 115 10.26 9.44 -4.93
C ILE A 115 8.79 9.90 -4.92
N VAL A 116 8.52 11.18 -4.69
CA VAL A 116 7.16 11.72 -4.68
C VAL A 116 6.51 11.58 -6.05
N LEU A 117 7.19 11.98 -7.13
CA LEU A 117 6.66 11.88 -8.49
C LEU A 117 6.38 10.43 -8.90
N SER A 118 7.28 9.50 -8.55
CA SER A 118 7.08 8.08 -8.84
C SER A 118 5.89 7.50 -8.05
N TYR A 119 5.69 7.92 -6.79
CA TYR A 119 4.51 7.53 -6.01
C TYR A 119 3.22 7.99 -6.68
N ILE A 120 3.16 9.27 -7.09
CA ILE A 120 1.99 9.82 -7.78
C ILE A 120 1.72 9.07 -9.08
N ALA A 121 2.76 8.78 -9.87
CA ALA A 121 2.63 8.04 -11.13
C ALA A 121 2.04 6.64 -10.90
N VAL A 122 2.53 5.89 -9.92
CA VAL A 122 2.01 4.55 -9.58
C VAL A 122 0.60 4.63 -9.04
N PHE A 123 0.30 5.61 -8.17
CA PHE A 123 -1.05 5.81 -7.64
C PHE A 123 -2.06 6.09 -8.76
N ILE A 124 -1.70 6.95 -9.73
CA ILE A 124 -2.53 7.21 -10.92
C ILE A 124 -2.70 5.93 -11.74
N THR A 125 -1.64 5.16 -11.96
CA THR A 125 -1.69 3.92 -12.74
C THR A 125 -2.64 2.90 -12.10
N ILE A 126 -2.59 2.71 -10.79
CA ILE A 126 -3.53 1.83 -10.08
C ILE A 126 -4.96 2.34 -10.22
N SER A 127 -5.16 3.66 -10.08
CA SER A 127 -6.50 4.27 -10.14
C SER A 127 -7.10 4.25 -11.55
N THR A 128 -6.27 4.34 -12.60
CA THR A 128 -6.71 4.39 -14.00
C THR A 128 -6.68 3.03 -14.69
N GLY A 129 -6.16 2.00 -14.03
CA GLY A 129 -6.08 0.63 -14.57
C GLY A 129 -7.44 0.10 -15.04
N CYS A 130 -8.50 0.45 -14.30
CA CYS A 130 -9.88 0.15 -14.69
C CYS A 130 -10.73 1.42 -14.64
N PHE A 131 -11.23 1.84 -15.79
CA PHE A 131 -12.16 2.96 -15.87
C PHE A 131 -13.55 2.51 -16.29
N PRO A 132 -14.63 2.83 -15.53
CA PRO A 132 -14.65 3.51 -14.23
C PRO A 132 -14.11 2.63 -13.09
N ILE A 133 -13.65 3.25 -12.00
CA ILE A 133 -12.98 2.60 -10.87
C ILE A 133 -13.79 1.45 -10.24
N GLN A 134 -15.13 1.51 -10.35
CA GLN A 134 -16.05 0.47 -9.86
C GLN A 134 -15.80 -0.89 -10.51
N LYS A 135 -15.23 -0.93 -11.71
CA LYS A 135 -14.91 -2.18 -12.42
C LYS A 135 -13.79 -2.97 -11.75
N ASN A 136 -12.99 -2.36 -10.85
CA ASN A 136 -11.96 -3.07 -10.11
C ASN A 136 -12.49 -4.11 -9.13
N TRP A 137 -13.71 -3.94 -8.62
CA TRP A 137 -14.36 -4.87 -7.69
C TRP A 137 -15.65 -5.46 -8.22
N GLN A 138 -16.00 -5.14 -9.47
CA GLN A 138 -17.18 -5.67 -10.13
C GLN A 138 -16.94 -7.12 -10.51
N VAL A 139 -17.88 -8.00 -10.12
CA VAL A 139 -17.84 -9.44 -10.43
C VAL A 139 -18.86 -9.75 -11.53
N VAL A 140 -20.09 -9.25 -11.39
CA VAL A 140 -21.17 -9.44 -12.35
C VAL A 140 -21.84 -8.09 -12.66
N PRO A 141 -22.02 -7.71 -13.94
CA PRO A 141 -21.50 -8.33 -15.16
C PRO A 141 -19.99 -8.22 -15.30
N ASP A 142 -19.37 -9.11 -16.11
CA ASP A 142 -17.91 -9.17 -16.31
C ASP A 142 -17.35 -7.78 -16.69
N PRO A 143 -16.40 -7.23 -15.91
CA PRO A 143 -15.83 -5.90 -16.15
C PRO A 143 -14.91 -5.84 -17.38
N GLY A 144 -14.61 -6.99 -18.01
CA GLY A 144 -13.76 -7.11 -19.19
C GLY A 144 -12.29 -7.39 -18.89
N ARG A 145 -11.59 -7.96 -19.88
CA ARG A 145 -10.19 -8.45 -19.78
C ARG A 145 -9.17 -7.47 -19.21
N LYS A 146 -9.41 -6.16 -19.28
CA LYS A 146 -8.50 -5.15 -18.75
C LYS A 146 -8.62 -4.95 -17.23
N CYS A 147 -9.72 -5.41 -16.67
CA CYS A 147 -10.05 -5.18 -15.25
C CYS A 147 -10.06 -6.48 -14.42
N THR A 148 -10.12 -7.60 -15.07
CA THR A 148 -9.86 -8.90 -14.47
C THR A 148 -8.56 -9.43 -15.06
N VAL A 149 -7.57 -9.69 -14.22
CA VAL A 149 -6.38 -10.47 -14.60
C VAL A 149 -6.82 -11.94 -14.62
N SER A 150 -7.86 -12.26 -15.38
CA SER A 150 -8.22 -13.65 -15.59
C SER A 150 -7.44 -14.17 -16.80
N HIS A 151 -6.55 -15.08 -16.52
CA HIS A 151 -5.95 -15.96 -17.51
C HIS A 151 -7.00 -16.83 -18.16
#